data_11d80289da0bba231921cce4d6d454fb
#
_entry.id   11d80289da0bba231921cce4d6d454fb
#
_cell.length_a   1.000
_cell.length_b   1.000
_cell.length_c   1.000
_cell.angle_alpha   90.00
_cell.angle_beta   90.00
_cell.angle_gamma   90.00
#
_symmetry.space_group_name_H-M   'P 1'
#
loop_
_entity.id
_entity.type
_entity.pdbx_description
1 polymer ?
#
loop_
_entity_poly.entity_id
_entity_poly.type
_entity_poly.pdbx_seq_one_letter_code
_entity_poly.pdbx_strand_id
1 'polypeptide(L)'
;MHPNDLPLSALPADSAASHAHAGFATRAIHWGYNPADHHGALVPPVYTSATFAFPSVEYGMRCFTGEEQGYFYTRIANPTLALLESRLTSLEQGAGAVVFGSGMGAITATLWSLLQPGDEILVDLTLYGCTFAFLTHGMARFGVQVRHVDMTNPQAVADALSPQTKVVYFESPANPNMRLVDIAAVSAIARQGGAKVVVDNTYCTPYLQQPLLLGADVVVHSMTKYLSGHGDLTAGCAVFADAELAQQVRLYGLKDMTGAVMSAQDAALVMRGLKTLALRMDRHCSSAQAVAELIEKHPATAVVHYPGLPSFAQYALAQRQMRQAGGMIAFELQGGLQAGIRFMNALQLVTRAVSLGDAETLAQHPASMTHSTYTPEERARYGISDGLVRISVGLEDLADILADVRQALDQVASQ
;
A
#
# COMPACT_ATOMS: atom_id res chain seq x y z
N MET A 1 14.49 3.41 -37.99
CA MET A 1 13.51 2.89 -36.99
C MET A 1 12.55 4.01 -36.63
N HIS A 2 11.29 3.82 -36.91
CA HIS A 2 10.29 4.84 -36.60
C HIS A 2 10.07 4.83 -35.08
N PRO A 3 9.88 6.00 -34.39
CA PRO A 3 9.67 6.03 -32.92
C PRO A 3 8.44 5.24 -32.40
N ASN A 4 7.61 4.72 -33.31
CA ASN A 4 6.40 3.98 -33.02
C ASN A 4 6.60 2.45 -32.94
N ASP A 5 7.83 1.94 -33.06
CA ASP A 5 8.09 0.49 -33.09
C ASP A 5 8.40 -0.13 -31.72
N LEU A 6 8.14 0.58 -30.62
CA LEU A 6 8.42 0.05 -29.26
C LEU A 6 7.22 -0.68 -28.69
N PRO A 7 7.32 -1.99 -28.41
CA PRO A 7 6.27 -2.75 -27.75
C PRO A 7 6.04 -2.29 -26.29
N LEU A 8 4.79 -2.37 -25.80
CA LEU A 8 4.37 -1.98 -24.44
C LEU A 8 5.13 -2.69 -23.31
N SER A 9 5.71 -3.86 -23.57
CA SER A 9 6.51 -4.64 -22.62
C SER A 9 8.02 -4.55 -22.84
N ALA A 10 8.47 -3.91 -23.91
CA ALA A 10 9.87 -3.74 -24.23
C ALA A 10 10.29 -2.28 -24.08
N LEU A 11 10.48 -1.86 -22.84
CA LEU A 11 11.56 -0.91 -22.59
C LEU A 11 12.82 -1.54 -23.21
N PRO A 12 13.70 -0.75 -23.87
CA PRO A 12 14.89 -1.30 -24.49
C PRO A 12 15.54 -2.27 -23.51
N ALA A 13 15.72 -3.52 -23.92
CA ALA A 13 16.29 -4.57 -23.07
C ALA A 13 17.61 -4.15 -22.42
N ASP A 14 18.33 -3.23 -23.05
CA ASP A 14 19.60 -2.69 -22.58
C ASP A 14 19.48 -1.80 -21.33
N SER A 15 18.42 -1.00 -21.15
CA SER A 15 18.28 -0.16 -19.94
C SER A 15 17.74 -0.95 -18.73
N ALA A 16 16.87 -1.91 -18.95
CA ALA A 16 16.41 -2.82 -17.92
C ALA A 16 17.52 -3.83 -17.54
N ALA A 17 18.24 -4.38 -18.51
CA ALA A 17 19.35 -5.30 -18.29
C ALA A 17 20.52 -4.65 -17.54
N SER A 18 20.85 -3.37 -17.83
CA SER A 18 21.95 -2.67 -17.17
C SER A 18 21.71 -2.43 -15.66
N HIS A 19 20.46 -2.47 -15.19
CA HIS A 19 20.11 -2.21 -13.79
C HIS A 19 19.46 -3.40 -13.07
N ALA A 20 19.40 -4.59 -13.68
CA ALA A 20 18.77 -5.78 -13.10
C ALA A 20 19.38 -6.17 -11.73
N HIS A 21 20.67 -5.97 -11.54
CA HIS A 21 21.40 -6.23 -10.31
C HIS A 21 21.63 -5.00 -9.43
N ALA A 22 21.08 -3.84 -9.81
CA ALA A 22 21.26 -2.59 -9.05
C ALA A 22 20.45 -2.62 -7.75
N GLY A 23 20.97 -1.90 -6.76
CA GLY A 23 20.28 -1.72 -5.48
C GLY A 23 18.95 -0.97 -5.63
N PHE A 24 18.11 -1.05 -4.60
CA PHE A 24 16.74 -0.49 -4.59
C PHE A 24 16.69 0.98 -5.02
N ALA A 25 17.51 1.86 -4.40
CA ALA A 25 17.50 3.29 -4.69
C ALA A 25 17.89 3.59 -6.15
N THR A 26 18.87 2.85 -6.70
CA THR A 26 19.26 2.98 -8.11
C THR A 26 18.10 2.59 -9.03
N ARG A 27 17.40 1.49 -8.75
CA ARG A 27 16.24 1.06 -9.53
C ARG A 27 15.09 2.06 -9.43
N ALA A 28 14.82 2.61 -8.26
CA ALA A 28 13.79 3.63 -8.06
C ALA A 28 14.04 4.89 -8.90
N ILE A 29 15.31 5.23 -9.18
CA ILE A 29 15.70 6.41 -9.95
C ILE A 29 15.75 6.11 -11.45
N HIS A 30 16.39 5.00 -11.84
CA HIS A 30 16.83 4.78 -13.23
C HIS A 30 16.06 3.71 -13.99
N TRP A 31 15.38 2.80 -13.29
CA TRP A 31 14.74 1.66 -13.96
C TRP A 31 13.77 2.08 -15.05
N GLY A 32 13.94 1.47 -16.22
CA GLY A 32 13.01 1.59 -17.32
C GLY A 32 13.10 2.90 -18.12
N TYR A 33 14.07 3.76 -17.86
CA TYR A 33 14.21 5.04 -18.58
C TYR A 33 15.62 5.25 -19.11
N ASN A 34 15.68 5.52 -20.42
CA ASN A 34 16.93 5.90 -21.09
C ASN A 34 16.80 7.33 -21.66
N PRO A 35 17.55 8.31 -21.16
CA PRO A 35 17.52 9.69 -21.68
C PRO A 35 17.80 9.81 -23.19
N ALA A 36 18.61 8.89 -23.74
CA ALA A 36 18.96 8.95 -25.16
C ALA A 36 17.74 8.83 -26.10
N ASP A 37 16.71 8.09 -25.68
CA ASP A 37 15.45 7.93 -26.42
C ASP A 37 14.54 9.16 -26.35
N HIS A 38 14.92 10.15 -25.53
CA HIS A 38 14.15 11.35 -25.22
C HIS A 38 14.98 12.64 -25.33
N HIS A 39 15.81 12.75 -26.38
CA HIS A 39 16.65 13.95 -26.65
C HIS A 39 17.57 14.32 -25.46
N GLY A 40 17.99 13.38 -24.66
CA GLY A 40 18.83 13.60 -23.47
C GLY A 40 18.11 14.13 -22.23
N ALA A 41 16.76 14.18 -22.21
CA ALA A 41 15.99 14.63 -21.06
C ALA A 41 16.22 13.69 -19.87
N LEU A 42 16.62 14.25 -18.70
CA LEU A 42 16.81 13.47 -17.47
C LEU A 42 15.49 13.13 -16.76
N VAL A 43 14.44 13.90 -17.03
CA VAL A 43 13.09 13.65 -16.52
C VAL A 43 12.24 13.07 -17.65
N PRO A 44 11.56 11.93 -17.41
CA PRO A 44 10.70 11.33 -18.41
C PRO A 44 9.62 12.30 -18.91
N PRO A 45 9.34 12.36 -20.21
CA PRO A 45 8.22 13.14 -20.74
C PRO A 45 6.88 12.65 -20.18
N VAL A 46 5.94 13.58 -19.99
CA VAL A 46 4.59 13.28 -19.52
C VAL A 46 3.63 13.27 -20.71
N TYR A 47 3.07 12.11 -21.03
CA TYR A 47 2.12 11.94 -22.12
C TYR A 47 0.69 12.16 -21.60
N THR A 48 0.18 13.38 -21.79
CA THR A 48 -1.17 13.77 -21.35
C THR A 48 -2.28 13.41 -22.35
N SER A 49 -1.93 12.79 -23.47
CA SER A 49 -2.91 12.41 -24.51
C SER A 49 -3.87 11.34 -24.02
N ALA A 50 -5.18 11.54 -24.23
CA ALA A 50 -6.19 10.51 -23.96
C ALA A 50 -6.19 9.41 -25.03
N THR A 51 -5.88 9.77 -26.30
CA THR A 51 -5.91 8.86 -27.45
C THR A 51 -4.61 8.98 -28.25
N PHE A 52 -4.25 7.92 -28.97
CA PHE A 52 -3.06 7.85 -29.82
C PHE A 52 -3.48 7.42 -31.22
N ALA A 53 -2.85 8.03 -32.24
CA ALA A 53 -3.15 7.73 -33.63
C ALA A 53 -2.49 6.41 -34.07
N PHE A 54 -3.18 5.67 -34.92
CA PHE A 54 -2.64 4.49 -35.59
C PHE A 54 -2.00 4.87 -36.91
N PRO A 55 -0.87 4.22 -37.31
CA PRO A 55 -0.28 4.41 -38.63
C PRO A 55 -1.15 3.82 -39.76
N SER A 56 -1.99 2.80 -39.46
CA SER A 56 -2.96 2.22 -40.36
C SER A 56 -4.12 1.56 -39.59
N VAL A 57 -5.23 1.26 -40.29
CA VAL A 57 -6.38 0.55 -39.73
C VAL A 57 -6.00 -0.88 -39.32
N GLU A 58 -5.16 -1.54 -40.11
CA GLU A 58 -4.68 -2.90 -39.84
C GLU A 58 -3.83 -2.97 -38.58
N TYR A 59 -2.98 -1.95 -38.35
CA TYR A 59 -2.24 -1.83 -37.09
C TYR A 59 -3.19 -1.69 -35.90
N GLY A 60 -4.18 -0.81 -36.03
CA GLY A 60 -5.20 -0.64 -35.00
C GLY A 60 -5.95 -1.93 -34.69
N MET A 61 -6.36 -2.67 -35.72
CA MET A 61 -7.00 -3.99 -35.53
C MET A 61 -6.15 -4.94 -34.71
N ARG A 62 -4.85 -5.08 -35.05
CA ARG A 62 -3.92 -5.93 -34.29
C ARG A 62 -3.72 -5.48 -32.84
N CYS A 63 -3.74 -4.17 -32.58
CA CYS A 63 -3.72 -3.66 -31.21
C CYS A 63 -4.96 -4.08 -30.40
N PHE A 64 -6.13 -4.04 -31.02
CA PHE A 64 -7.39 -4.44 -30.37
C PHE A 64 -7.50 -5.95 -30.15
N THR A 65 -6.91 -6.78 -31.03
CA THR A 65 -6.88 -8.24 -30.87
C THR A 65 -5.74 -8.70 -29.93
N GLY A 66 -4.82 -7.80 -29.54
CA GLY A 66 -3.66 -8.13 -28.73
C GLY A 66 -2.50 -8.78 -29.50
N GLU A 67 -2.58 -8.85 -30.84
CA GLU A 67 -1.50 -9.33 -31.70
C GLU A 67 -0.35 -8.33 -31.83
N GLU A 68 -0.65 -7.04 -31.60
CA GLU A 68 0.31 -5.95 -31.63
C GLU A 68 0.24 -5.17 -30.30
N GLN A 69 1.40 -4.79 -29.79
CA GLN A 69 1.46 -3.94 -28.61
C GLN A 69 1.57 -2.49 -29.04
N GLY A 70 0.62 -1.65 -28.57
CA GLY A 70 0.60 -0.23 -28.90
C GLY A 70 -0.25 0.58 -27.95
N TYR A 71 -0.02 1.90 -27.93
CA TYR A 71 -0.86 2.82 -27.20
C TYR A 71 -2.00 3.29 -28.11
N PHE A 72 -3.23 3.25 -27.62
CA PHE A 72 -4.39 3.76 -28.35
C PHE A 72 -5.35 4.55 -27.45
N TYR A 73 -5.45 4.20 -26.18
CA TYR A 73 -6.30 4.92 -25.24
C TYR A 73 -5.75 4.83 -23.81
N THR A 74 -5.57 5.98 -23.17
CA THR A 74 -4.86 6.11 -21.86
C THR A 74 -5.49 5.27 -20.75
N ARG A 75 -6.81 5.04 -20.74
CA ARG A 75 -7.45 4.15 -19.74
C ARG A 75 -6.90 2.72 -19.78
N ILE A 76 -6.36 2.29 -20.91
CA ILE A 76 -5.82 0.94 -21.08
C ILE A 76 -4.30 0.97 -20.90
N ALA A 77 -3.63 1.89 -21.60
CA ALA A 77 -2.18 2.05 -21.53
C ALA A 77 -1.74 3.46 -21.95
N ASN A 78 -0.68 3.94 -21.32
CA ASN A 78 -0.06 5.24 -21.57
C ASN A 78 1.45 5.15 -21.30
N PRO A 79 2.33 5.76 -22.11
CA PRO A 79 3.79 5.63 -21.91
C PRO A 79 4.28 6.06 -20.53
N THR A 80 3.69 7.10 -19.93
CA THR A 80 4.03 7.57 -18.58
C THR A 80 3.60 6.56 -17.52
N LEU A 81 2.39 5.99 -17.65
CA LEU A 81 1.89 4.96 -16.73
C LEU A 81 2.71 3.68 -16.85
N ALA A 82 3.05 3.25 -18.09
CA ALA A 82 3.86 2.06 -18.33
C ALA A 82 5.25 2.15 -17.70
N LEU A 83 5.90 3.33 -17.73
CA LEU A 83 7.17 3.55 -17.05
C LEU A 83 7.03 3.43 -15.53
N LEU A 84 5.99 3.99 -14.92
CA LEU A 84 5.73 3.85 -13.49
C LEU A 84 5.46 2.38 -13.13
N GLU A 85 4.64 1.68 -13.90
CA GLU A 85 4.33 0.25 -13.71
C GLU A 85 5.60 -0.60 -13.76
N SER A 86 6.48 -0.35 -14.74
CA SER A 86 7.77 -1.04 -14.86
C SER A 86 8.66 -0.82 -13.61
N ARG A 87 8.73 0.41 -13.08
CA ARG A 87 9.46 0.71 -11.84
C ARG A 87 8.89 -0.02 -10.64
N LEU A 88 7.58 0.03 -10.46
CA LEU A 88 6.90 -0.66 -9.35
C LEU A 88 7.10 -2.18 -9.43
N THR A 89 6.98 -2.75 -10.64
CA THR A 89 7.29 -4.17 -10.89
C THR A 89 8.71 -4.51 -10.44
N SER A 90 9.69 -3.70 -10.82
CA SER A 90 11.08 -3.89 -10.41
C SER A 90 11.29 -3.75 -8.91
N LEU A 91 10.67 -2.77 -8.26
CA LEU A 91 10.85 -2.52 -6.82
C LEU A 91 10.21 -3.60 -5.95
N GLU A 92 9.03 -4.11 -6.31
CA GLU A 92 8.37 -5.23 -5.64
C GLU A 92 8.89 -6.61 -6.09
N GLN A 93 9.76 -6.66 -7.10
CA GLN A 93 10.27 -7.89 -7.72
C GLN A 93 9.13 -8.79 -8.25
N GLY A 94 8.13 -8.17 -8.89
CA GLY A 94 7.01 -8.83 -9.53
C GLY A 94 7.24 -9.12 -11.02
N ALA A 95 6.22 -9.68 -11.67
CA ALA A 95 6.18 -9.95 -13.10
C ALA A 95 5.37 -8.92 -13.90
N GLY A 96 4.53 -8.10 -13.23
CA GLY A 96 3.76 -7.02 -13.84
C GLY A 96 3.12 -6.12 -12.81
N ALA A 97 2.72 -4.92 -13.22
CA ALA A 97 2.00 -3.98 -12.39
C ALA A 97 0.89 -3.26 -13.16
N VAL A 98 -0.13 -2.80 -12.44
CA VAL A 98 -1.21 -1.94 -12.95
C VAL A 98 -1.36 -0.77 -11.98
N VAL A 99 -1.43 0.46 -12.51
CA VAL A 99 -1.62 1.68 -11.72
C VAL A 99 -3.06 2.19 -11.83
N PHE A 100 -3.52 2.85 -10.76
CA PHE A 100 -4.91 3.29 -10.59
C PHE A 100 -4.96 4.69 -9.99
N GLY A 101 -6.07 5.39 -10.16
CA GLY A 101 -6.31 6.73 -9.60
C GLY A 101 -6.46 6.76 -8.07
N SER A 102 -6.50 5.62 -7.40
CA SER A 102 -6.54 5.53 -5.93
C SER A 102 -6.19 4.13 -5.44
N GLY A 103 -5.80 4.01 -4.15
CA GLY A 103 -5.60 2.70 -3.50
C GLY A 103 -6.86 1.84 -3.53
N MET A 104 -8.04 2.42 -3.31
CA MET A 104 -9.30 1.70 -3.44
C MET A 104 -9.55 1.24 -4.88
N GLY A 105 -9.15 2.02 -5.89
CA GLY A 105 -9.20 1.59 -7.29
C GLY A 105 -8.35 0.35 -7.55
N ALA A 106 -7.16 0.26 -6.94
CA ALA A 106 -6.32 -0.93 -7.03
C ALA A 106 -6.96 -2.16 -6.35
N ILE A 107 -7.47 -1.98 -5.12
CA ILE A 107 -8.12 -3.05 -4.35
C ILE A 107 -9.37 -3.56 -5.08
N THR A 108 -10.27 -2.64 -5.48
CA THR A 108 -11.53 -3.01 -6.11
C THR A 108 -11.33 -3.68 -7.46
N ALA A 109 -10.47 -3.14 -8.33
CA ALA A 109 -10.17 -3.74 -9.62
C ALA A 109 -9.56 -5.14 -9.49
N THR A 110 -8.63 -5.32 -8.53
CA THR A 110 -8.00 -6.62 -8.27
C THR A 110 -9.03 -7.63 -7.78
N LEU A 111 -9.82 -7.30 -6.77
CA LEU A 111 -10.77 -8.23 -6.18
C LEU A 111 -11.95 -8.56 -7.11
N TRP A 112 -12.45 -7.60 -7.90
CA TRP A 112 -13.43 -7.87 -8.96
C TRP A 112 -12.91 -8.83 -10.04
N SER A 113 -11.60 -8.82 -10.30
CA SER A 113 -10.99 -9.73 -11.28
C SER A 113 -10.77 -11.15 -10.73
N LEU A 114 -10.72 -11.31 -9.41
CA LEU A 114 -10.41 -12.58 -8.74
C LEU A 114 -11.64 -13.32 -8.21
N LEU A 115 -12.77 -12.62 -8.03
CA LEU A 115 -13.95 -13.13 -7.34
C LEU A 115 -15.19 -13.06 -8.23
N GLN A 116 -16.04 -14.06 -8.10
CA GLN A 116 -17.35 -14.13 -8.75
C GLN A 116 -18.44 -14.54 -7.73
N PRO A 117 -19.73 -14.40 -8.06
CA PRO A 117 -20.81 -14.82 -7.18
C PRO A 117 -20.66 -16.29 -6.76
N GLY A 118 -20.75 -16.56 -5.46
CA GLY A 118 -20.55 -17.89 -4.86
C GLY A 118 -19.16 -18.16 -4.34
N ASP A 119 -18.17 -17.36 -4.72
CA ASP A 119 -16.81 -17.44 -4.16
C ASP A 119 -16.76 -16.89 -2.72
N GLU A 120 -15.77 -17.38 -1.97
CA GLU A 120 -15.44 -16.89 -0.64
C GLU A 120 -14.08 -16.15 -0.65
N ILE A 121 -14.04 -15.03 0.09
CA ILE A 121 -12.81 -14.33 0.45
C ILE A 121 -12.60 -14.40 1.97
N LEU A 122 -11.43 -14.89 2.39
CA LEU A 122 -10.98 -14.76 3.78
C LEU A 122 -10.26 -13.43 3.94
N VAL A 123 -10.60 -12.70 4.98
CA VAL A 123 -9.99 -11.40 5.29
C VAL A 123 -9.57 -11.32 6.76
N ASP A 124 -8.50 -10.58 7.06
CA ASP A 124 -8.12 -10.37 8.47
C ASP A 124 -9.21 -9.62 9.24
N LEU A 125 -9.22 -9.77 10.55
CA LEU A 125 -10.15 -9.07 11.44
C LEU A 125 -9.99 -7.56 11.35
N THR A 126 -8.77 -7.07 11.15
CA THR A 126 -8.45 -5.65 11.09
C THR A 126 -8.13 -5.24 9.66
N LEU A 127 -8.96 -4.36 9.09
CA LEU A 127 -8.81 -3.83 7.74
C LEU A 127 -9.00 -2.31 7.73
N TYR A 128 -8.42 -1.68 6.71
CA TYR A 128 -8.77 -0.30 6.37
C TYR A 128 -10.27 -0.15 6.17
N GLY A 129 -10.88 0.88 6.78
CA GLY A 129 -12.34 1.02 6.84
C GLY A 129 -13.05 1.00 5.48
N CYS A 130 -12.45 1.58 4.41
CA CYS A 130 -13.05 1.54 3.08
C CYS A 130 -12.94 0.15 2.44
N THR A 131 -11.87 -0.62 2.71
CA THR A 131 -11.75 -2.02 2.27
C THR A 131 -12.78 -2.89 2.96
N PHE A 132 -12.96 -2.72 4.27
CA PHE A 132 -14.01 -3.39 5.03
C PHE A 132 -15.40 -3.08 4.46
N ALA A 133 -15.72 -1.80 4.23
CA ALA A 133 -17.01 -1.40 3.67
C ALA A 133 -17.23 -1.94 2.26
N PHE A 134 -16.21 -1.91 1.41
CA PHE A 134 -16.28 -2.48 0.06
C PHE A 134 -16.60 -3.98 0.08
N LEU A 135 -15.95 -4.73 0.96
CA LEU A 135 -16.19 -6.17 1.07
C LEU A 135 -17.55 -6.48 1.68
N THR A 136 -17.85 -5.95 2.87
CA THR A 136 -19.05 -6.29 3.64
C THR A 136 -20.34 -5.69 3.08
N HIS A 137 -20.27 -4.48 2.51
CA HIS A 137 -21.45 -3.78 1.98
C HIS A 137 -21.47 -3.71 0.44
N GLY A 138 -20.33 -3.90 -0.21
CA GLY A 138 -20.18 -3.92 -1.67
C GLY A 138 -20.25 -5.35 -2.21
N MET A 139 -19.14 -6.10 -2.12
CA MET A 139 -19.00 -7.43 -2.74
C MET A 139 -20.04 -8.45 -2.25
N ALA A 140 -20.39 -8.42 -0.96
CA ALA A 140 -21.42 -9.31 -0.41
C ALA A 140 -22.78 -9.16 -1.10
N ARG A 141 -23.13 -7.95 -1.58
CA ARG A 141 -24.39 -7.72 -2.35
C ARG A 141 -24.40 -8.41 -3.71
N PHE A 142 -23.23 -8.77 -4.23
CA PHE A 142 -23.07 -9.49 -5.50
C PHE A 142 -22.77 -10.97 -5.30
N GLY A 143 -23.05 -11.51 -4.10
CA GLY A 143 -22.99 -12.94 -3.81
C GLY A 143 -21.61 -13.47 -3.45
N VAL A 144 -20.63 -12.62 -3.19
CA VAL A 144 -19.33 -13.02 -2.63
C VAL A 144 -19.47 -13.20 -1.12
N GLN A 145 -18.99 -14.33 -0.59
CA GLN A 145 -18.97 -14.60 0.84
C GLN A 145 -17.72 -13.98 1.47
N VAL A 146 -17.90 -13.10 2.46
CA VAL A 146 -16.79 -12.44 3.17
C VAL A 146 -16.68 -13.02 4.57
N ARG A 147 -15.55 -13.65 4.87
CA ARG A 147 -15.31 -14.28 6.16
C ARG A 147 -14.09 -13.68 6.85
N HIS A 148 -14.32 -13.10 8.02
CA HIS A 148 -13.27 -12.52 8.87
C HIS A 148 -12.59 -13.59 9.71
N VAL A 149 -11.24 -13.60 9.70
CA VAL A 149 -10.39 -14.58 10.40
C VAL A 149 -9.26 -13.84 11.11
N ASP A 150 -8.86 -14.26 12.28
CA ASP A 150 -7.63 -13.77 12.90
C ASP A 150 -6.41 -14.35 12.20
N MET A 151 -5.87 -13.61 11.23
CA MET A 151 -4.73 -14.07 10.42
C MET A 151 -3.38 -13.94 11.13
N THR A 152 -3.34 -13.36 12.33
CA THR A 152 -2.13 -13.46 13.17
C THR A 152 -1.88 -14.88 13.67
N ASN A 153 -2.92 -15.74 13.61
CA ASN A 153 -2.83 -17.17 13.84
C ASN A 153 -2.98 -17.94 12.52
N PRO A 154 -1.87 -18.44 11.92
CA PRO A 154 -1.94 -19.19 10.66
C PRO A 154 -2.84 -20.43 10.72
N GLN A 155 -2.98 -21.09 11.90
CA GLN A 155 -3.88 -22.23 12.05
C GLN A 155 -5.35 -21.84 11.85
N ALA A 156 -5.76 -20.66 12.32
CA ALA A 156 -7.12 -20.16 12.08
C ALA A 156 -7.41 -19.95 10.58
N VAL A 157 -6.41 -19.57 9.79
CA VAL A 157 -6.54 -19.49 8.33
C VAL A 157 -6.72 -20.88 7.73
N ALA A 158 -5.90 -21.86 8.16
CA ALA A 158 -6.01 -23.24 7.68
C ALA A 158 -7.40 -23.85 7.97
N ASP A 159 -7.92 -23.63 9.19
CA ASP A 159 -9.22 -24.12 9.62
C ASP A 159 -10.40 -23.42 8.90
N ALA A 160 -10.16 -22.20 8.40
CA ALA A 160 -11.17 -21.42 7.71
C ALA A 160 -11.22 -21.69 6.20
N LEU A 161 -10.18 -22.23 5.59
CA LEU A 161 -10.16 -22.52 4.16
C LEU A 161 -11.26 -23.51 3.75
N SER A 162 -11.89 -23.20 2.62
CA SER A 162 -12.91 -24.04 2.00
C SER A 162 -12.67 -24.15 0.47
N PRO A 163 -13.31 -25.08 -0.24
CA PRO A 163 -13.22 -25.13 -1.70
C PRO A 163 -13.72 -23.86 -2.41
N GLN A 164 -14.57 -23.07 -1.75
CA GLN A 164 -15.10 -21.80 -2.23
C GLN A 164 -14.12 -20.63 -2.00
N THR A 165 -13.13 -20.77 -1.10
CA THR A 165 -12.15 -19.74 -0.83
C THR A 165 -11.26 -19.53 -2.06
N LYS A 166 -11.32 -18.35 -2.67
CA LYS A 166 -10.52 -17.97 -3.84
C LYS A 166 -9.46 -16.93 -3.51
N VAL A 167 -9.71 -16.12 -2.49
CA VAL A 167 -8.80 -15.04 -2.08
C VAL A 167 -8.61 -15.05 -0.57
N VAL A 168 -7.38 -14.82 -0.13
CA VAL A 168 -6.99 -14.47 1.23
C VAL A 168 -6.41 -13.06 1.17
N TYR A 169 -7.04 -12.10 1.85
CA TYR A 169 -6.67 -10.69 1.83
C TYR A 169 -6.35 -10.17 3.22
N PHE A 170 -5.23 -9.47 3.38
CA PHE A 170 -4.84 -8.83 4.63
C PHE A 170 -3.88 -7.65 4.43
N GLU A 171 -3.73 -6.85 5.48
CA GLU A 171 -2.76 -5.77 5.61
C GLU A 171 -1.67 -6.19 6.61
N SER A 172 -0.41 -5.95 6.32
CA SER A 172 0.68 -6.25 7.27
C SER A 172 1.81 -5.22 7.14
N PRO A 173 1.98 -4.33 8.17
CA PRO A 173 1.17 -4.15 9.39
C PRO A 173 -0.26 -3.68 9.11
N ALA A 174 -1.20 -4.08 9.97
CA ALA A 174 -2.61 -3.72 9.85
C ALA A 174 -2.91 -2.32 10.40
N ASN A 175 -3.82 -1.61 9.75
CA ASN A 175 -4.30 -0.29 10.16
C ASN A 175 -5.60 -0.40 10.99
N PRO A 176 -5.68 0.15 12.24
CA PRO A 176 -4.71 1.07 12.85
C PRO A 176 -3.77 0.45 13.88
N ASN A 177 -3.91 -0.81 14.26
CA ASN A 177 -3.35 -1.42 15.47
C ASN A 177 -1.97 -2.09 15.29
N MET A 178 -1.36 -1.96 14.12
CA MET A 178 -0.01 -2.45 13.80
C MET A 178 0.20 -3.97 13.90
N ARG A 179 -0.87 -4.78 13.97
CA ARG A 179 -0.76 -6.25 13.98
C ARG A 179 -0.06 -6.75 12.72
N LEU A 180 0.77 -7.78 12.86
CA LEU A 180 1.45 -8.42 11.73
C LEU A 180 0.81 -9.76 11.39
N VAL A 181 0.71 -10.03 10.10
CA VAL A 181 0.42 -11.37 9.58
C VAL A 181 1.72 -11.98 9.08
N ASP A 182 2.00 -13.25 9.41
CA ASP A 182 3.12 -14.00 8.82
C ASP A 182 2.78 -14.31 7.36
N ILE A 183 3.27 -13.46 6.46
CA ILE A 183 2.95 -13.52 5.03
C ILE A 183 3.36 -14.87 4.45
N ALA A 184 4.54 -15.38 4.81
CA ALA A 184 5.03 -16.64 4.27
C ALA A 184 4.19 -17.84 4.72
N ALA A 185 3.82 -17.88 6.01
CA ALA A 185 2.99 -18.95 6.57
C ALA A 185 1.58 -18.95 5.97
N VAL A 186 0.92 -17.76 5.93
CA VAL A 186 -0.43 -17.63 5.36
C VAL A 186 -0.43 -17.92 3.86
N SER A 187 0.57 -17.46 3.11
CA SER A 187 0.69 -17.73 1.67
C SER A 187 0.87 -19.22 1.39
N ALA A 188 1.66 -19.93 2.20
CA ALA A 188 1.83 -21.38 2.06
C ALA A 188 0.51 -22.14 2.28
N ILE A 189 -0.26 -21.73 3.31
CA ILE A 189 -1.57 -22.32 3.63
C ILE A 189 -2.58 -22.03 2.51
N ALA A 190 -2.71 -20.79 2.08
CA ALA A 190 -3.63 -20.37 1.03
C ALA A 190 -3.37 -21.13 -0.28
N ARG A 191 -2.11 -21.30 -0.66
CA ARG A 191 -1.70 -22.05 -1.86
C ARG A 191 -2.14 -23.52 -1.82
N GLN A 192 -2.08 -24.18 -0.65
CA GLN A 192 -2.57 -25.55 -0.49
C GLN A 192 -4.08 -25.64 -0.72
N GLY A 193 -4.84 -24.59 -0.35
CA GLY A 193 -6.27 -24.49 -0.61
C GLY A 193 -6.62 -23.98 -2.02
N GLY A 194 -5.64 -23.64 -2.86
CA GLY A 194 -5.85 -23.09 -4.19
C GLY A 194 -6.30 -21.63 -4.21
N ALA A 195 -6.20 -20.92 -3.09
CA ALA A 195 -6.56 -19.51 -2.97
C ALA A 195 -5.38 -18.58 -3.32
N LYS A 196 -5.68 -17.42 -3.92
CA LYS A 196 -4.73 -16.34 -4.19
C LYS A 196 -4.56 -15.46 -2.96
N VAL A 197 -3.32 -15.04 -2.69
CA VAL A 197 -2.99 -14.14 -1.57
C VAL A 197 -2.79 -12.72 -2.09
N VAL A 198 -3.57 -11.80 -1.55
CA VAL A 198 -3.49 -10.36 -1.82
C VAL A 198 -3.08 -9.64 -0.54
N VAL A 199 -1.95 -8.95 -0.58
CA VAL A 199 -1.40 -8.22 0.59
C VAL A 199 -1.42 -6.73 0.32
N ASP A 200 -2.03 -5.95 1.21
CA ASP A 200 -1.85 -4.50 1.22
C ASP A 200 -0.55 -4.18 1.98
N ASN A 201 0.44 -3.70 1.22
CA ASN A 201 1.78 -3.39 1.71
C ASN A 201 2.02 -1.87 1.85
N THR A 202 0.94 -1.08 1.94
CA THR A 202 0.99 0.39 1.96
C THR A 202 1.87 0.92 3.08
N TYR A 203 1.83 0.32 4.28
CA TYR A 203 2.60 0.78 5.45
C TYR A 203 4.11 0.54 5.33
N CYS A 204 4.50 -0.55 4.66
CA CYS A 204 5.91 -0.93 4.53
C CYS A 204 6.57 -0.39 3.27
N THR A 205 5.83 -0.25 2.17
CA THR A 205 6.40 -0.03 0.82
C THR A 205 7.31 -1.20 0.39
N PRO A 206 7.67 -1.31 -0.90
CA PRO A 206 8.63 -2.33 -1.34
C PRO A 206 10.04 -2.16 -0.76
N TYR A 207 10.31 -1.02 -0.10
CA TYR A 207 11.60 -0.78 0.54
C TYR A 207 11.77 -1.54 1.84
N LEU A 208 10.70 -1.67 2.64
CA LEU A 208 10.76 -2.33 3.94
C LEU A 208 10.29 -3.78 3.93
N GLN A 209 9.38 -4.14 3.01
CA GLN A 209 8.80 -5.48 2.93
C GLN A 209 8.43 -5.80 1.49
N GLN A 210 8.66 -7.04 1.06
CA GLN A 210 8.39 -7.52 -0.30
C GLN A 210 7.53 -8.79 -0.25
N PRO A 211 6.19 -8.66 -0.17
CA PRO A 211 5.28 -9.79 0.02
C PRO A 211 5.32 -10.83 -1.10
N LEU A 212 5.61 -10.43 -2.36
CA LEU A 212 5.74 -11.38 -3.47
C LEU A 212 6.85 -12.40 -3.22
N LEU A 213 7.97 -11.98 -2.63
CA LEU A 213 9.08 -12.89 -2.26
C LEU A 213 8.72 -13.81 -1.09
N LEU A 214 7.69 -13.46 -0.33
CA LEU A 214 7.15 -14.26 0.78
C LEU A 214 5.99 -15.16 0.35
N GLY A 215 5.67 -15.17 -0.95
CA GLY A 215 4.70 -16.08 -1.54
C GLY A 215 3.32 -15.49 -1.80
N ALA A 216 3.10 -14.19 -1.61
CA ALA A 216 1.89 -13.52 -2.06
C ALA A 216 1.76 -13.54 -3.59
N ASP A 217 0.54 -13.57 -4.11
CA ASP A 217 0.26 -13.50 -5.55
C ASP A 217 0.13 -12.06 -6.04
N VAL A 218 -0.41 -11.17 -5.20
CA VAL A 218 -0.64 -9.76 -5.51
C VAL A 218 -0.28 -8.89 -4.30
N VAL A 219 0.38 -7.78 -4.57
CA VAL A 219 0.63 -6.71 -3.60
C VAL A 219 -0.11 -5.46 -4.05
N VAL A 220 -0.91 -4.89 -3.17
CA VAL A 220 -1.57 -3.60 -3.43
C VAL A 220 -0.97 -2.49 -2.59
N HIS A 221 -0.97 -1.28 -3.13
CA HIS A 221 -0.55 -0.07 -2.43
C HIS A 221 -1.50 1.08 -2.67
N SER A 222 -1.77 1.85 -1.64
CA SER A 222 -2.14 3.24 -1.79
C SER A 222 -0.87 4.07 -2.02
N MET A 223 -0.58 4.41 -3.29
CA MET A 223 0.57 5.27 -3.63
C MET A 223 0.39 6.71 -3.14
N THR A 224 -0.81 7.08 -2.71
CA THR A 224 -1.13 8.31 -1.97
C THR A 224 -0.22 8.53 -0.76
N LYS A 225 0.30 7.43 -0.18
CA LYS A 225 1.07 7.38 1.06
C LYS A 225 2.57 7.49 0.78
N TYR A 226 3.41 6.73 1.46
CA TYR A 226 4.88 6.78 1.35
C TYR A 226 5.44 6.75 -0.06
N LEU A 227 4.77 6.09 -1.04
CA LEU A 227 5.30 5.98 -2.40
C LEU A 227 5.37 7.35 -3.10
N SER A 228 4.35 8.21 -2.97
CA SER A 228 4.45 9.62 -3.35
C SER A 228 5.11 10.46 -2.26
N GLY A 229 4.68 10.31 -1.01
CA GLY A 229 5.28 10.87 0.20
C GLY A 229 5.17 12.38 0.38
N HIS A 230 4.22 13.04 -0.30
CA HIS A 230 4.08 14.51 -0.32
C HIS A 230 2.65 14.99 -0.04
N GLY A 231 1.67 14.10 0.19
CA GLY A 231 0.30 14.47 0.53
C GLY A 231 -0.51 15.20 -0.56
N ASP A 232 -0.02 15.21 -1.81
CA ASP A 232 -0.49 16.07 -2.89
C ASP A 232 -1.29 15.35 -3.99
N LEU A 233 -1.48 14.03 -3.87
CA LEU A 233 -2.21 13.23 -4.86
C LEU A 233 -2.92 12.02 -4.25
N THR A 234 -3.85 11.45 -5.00
CA THR A 234 -4.39 10.12 -4.74
C THR A 234 -3.96 9.17 -5.85
N ALA A 235 -3.45 7.99 -5.48
CA ALA A 235 -3.01 6.99 -6.42
C ALA A 235 -3.01 5.59 -5.80
N GLY A 236 -3.04 4.56 -6.64
CA GLY A 236 -2.91 3.16 -6.23
C GLY A 236 -2.16 2.33 -7.25
N CYS A 237 -1.64 1.20 -6.82
CA CYS A 237 -1.12 0.18 -7.72
C CYS A 237 -1.37 -1.22 -7.18
N ALA A 238 -1.39 -2.19 -8.09
CA ALA A 238 -1.28 -3.59 -7.80
C ALA A 238 -0.07 -4.15 -8.57
N VAL A 239 0.77 -4.93 -7.88
CA VAL A 239 1.93 -5.62 -8.45
C VAL A 239 1.73 -7.12 -8.29
N PHE A 240 2.02 -7.86 -9.32
CA PHE A 240 1.64 -9.26 -9.48
C PHE A 240 2.86 -10.16 -9.60
N ALA A 241 2.78 -11.34 -8.99
CA ALA A 241 3.77 -12.41 -9.19
C ALA A 241 3.66 -13.06 -10.58
N ASP A 242 2.53 -12.86 -11.25
CA ASP A 242 2.20 -13.43 -12.56
C ASP A 242 1.77 -12.31 -13.53
N ALA A 243 2.38 -12.28 -14.72
CA ALA A 243 2.11 -11.29 -15.76
C ALA A 243 0.72 -11.47 -16.41
N GLU A 244 0.22 -12.71 -16.52
CA GLU A 244 -1.11 -12.99 -17.08
C GLU A 244 -2.19 -12.44 -16.15
N LEU A 245 -2.02 -12.61 -14.83
CA LEU A 245 -2.91 -12.02 -13.84
C LEU A 245 -2.90 -10.49 -13.87
N ALA A 246 -1.73 -9.86 -14.05
CA ALA A 246 -1.62 -8.42 -14.25
C ALA A 246 -2.43 -7.96 -15.47
N GLN A 247 -2.34 -8.68 -16.58
CA GLN A 247 -3.09 -8.38 -17.80
C GLN A 247 -4.60 -8.58 -17.61
N GLN A 248 -5.00 -9.63 -16.91
CA GLN A 248 -6.40 -9.86 -16.56
C GLN A 248 -6.97 -8.68 -15.74
N VAL A 249 -6.27 -8.23 -14.70
CA VAL A 249 -6.70 -7.10 -13.87
C VAL A 249 -6.72 -5.80 -14.67
N ARG A 250 -5.78 -5.59 -15.58
CA ARG A 250 -5.78 -4.43 -16.50
C ARG A 250 -7.02 -4.41 -17.38
N LEU A 251 -7.30 -5.51 -18.06
CA LEU A 251 -8.36 -5.55 -19.07
C LEU A 251 -9.74 -5.67 -18.44
N TYR A 252 -9.92 -6.53 -17.46
CA TYR A 252 -11.21 -6.72 -16.81
C TYR A 252 -11.41 -5.73 -15.65
N GLY A 253 -10.52 -5.72 -14.66
CA GLY A 253 -10.67 -4.92 -13.45
C GLY A 253 -10.61 -3.41 -13.70
N LEU A 254 -9.57 -2.94 -14.41
CA LEU A 254 -9.40 -1.51 -14.69
C LEU A 254 -10.23 -1.04 -15.88
N LYS A 255 -10.06 -1.67 -17.05
CA LYS A 255 -10.66 -1.18 -18.31
C LYS A 255 -12.18 -1.30 -18.30
N ASP A 256 -12.72 -2.47 -17.92
CA ASP A 256 -14.13 -2.81 -18.09
C ASP A 256 -14.98 -2.57 -16.84
N MET A 257 -14.44 -2.86 -15.63
CA MET A 257 -15.25 -2.81 -14.40
C MET A 257 -15.17 -1.47 -13.67
N THR A 258 -13.98 -0.96 -13.37
CA THR A 258 -13.85 0.18 -12.47
C THR A 258 -13.60 1.51 -13.19
N GLY A 259 -12.89 1.50 -14.30
CA GLY A 259 -12.45 2.72 -14.97
C GLY A 259 -11.56 3.62 -14.10
N ALA A 260 -10.98 3.09 -13.02
CA ALA A 260 -10.19 3.83 -12.02
C ALA A 260 -8.80 4.22 -12.55
N VAL A 261 -8.76 4.83 -13.73
CA VAL A 261 -7.53 5.21 -14.44
C VAL A 261 -6.75 6.29 -13.70
N MET A 262 -5.44 6.13 -13.64
CA MET A 262 -4.52 7.14 -13.11
C MET A 262 -4.22 8.21 -14.16
N SER A 263 -4.06 9.47 -13.76
CA SER A 263 -3.59 10.52 -14.66
C SER A 263 -2.07 10.42 -14.91
N ALA A 264 -1.60 10.85 -16.09
CA ALA A 264 -0.19 10.89 -16.40
C ALA A 264 0.58 11.89 -15.51
N GLN A 265 -0.08 12.98 -15.08
CA GLN A 265 0.47 13.95 -14.13
C GLN A 265 0.74 13.32 -12.76
N ASP A 266 -0.24 12.61 -12.21
CA ASP A 266 -0.08 11.93 -10.92
C ASP A 266 1.01 10.85 -11.01
N ALA A 267 1.08 10.11 -12.13
CA ALA A 267 2.15 9.14 -12.37
C ALA A 267 3.55 9.79 -12.37
N ALA A 268 3.68 10.97 -12.95
CA ALA A 268 4.93 11.73 -12.92
C ALA A 268 5.30 12.19 -11.51
N LEU A 269 4.32 12.62 -10.70
CA LEU A 269 4.52 12.99 -9.29
C LEU A 269 4.91 11.77 -8.44
N VAL A 270 4.26 10.62 -8.62
CA VAL A 270 4.67 9.37 -7.95
C VAL A 270 6.10 8.99 -8.35
N MET A 271 6.45 9.04 -9.64
CA MET A 271 7.83 8.77 -10.09
C MET A 271 8.86 9.73 -9.47
N ARG A 272 8.48 10.98 -9.23
CA ARG A 272 9.29 11.95 -8.49
C ARG A 272 9.48 11.53 -7.04
N GLY A 273 8.40 11.12 -6.35
CA GLY A 273 8.43 10.63 -4.97
C GLY A 273 9.29 9.37 -4.80
N LEU A 274 9.21 8.43 -5.74
CA LEU A 274 9.99 7.19 -5.72
C LEU A 274 11.50 7.43 -5.67
N LYS A 275 12.01 8.50 -6.32
CA LYS A 275 13.45 8.80 -6.33
C LYS A 275 14.05 9.01 -4.94
N THR A 276 13.25 9.45 -3.97
CA THR A 276 13.67 9.71 -2.59
C THR A 276 13.09 8.72 -1.58
N LEU A 277 12.38 7.68 -2.06
CA LEU A 277 11.66 6.75 -1.18
C LEU A 277 12.59 6.11 -0.14
N ALA A 278 13.75 5.60 -0.54
CA ALA A 278 14.69 4.96 0.37
C ALA A 278 15.15 5.91 1.49
N LEU A 279 15.54 7.13 1.11
CA LEU A 279 16.00 8.16 2.07
C LEU A 279 14.87 8.56 3.04
N ARG A 280 13.65 8.74 2.52
CA ARG A 280 12.49 9.09 3.35
C ARG A 280 12.14 7.96 4.31
N MET A 281 12.09 6.71 3.83
CA MET A 281 11.79 5.57 4.68
C MET A 281 12.83 5.37 5.78
N ASP A 282 14.12 5.51 5.50
CA ASP A 282 15.16 5.44 6.52
C ASP A 282 14.96 6.52 7.60
N ARG A 283 14.61 7.76 7.20
CA ARG A 283 14.33 8.85 8.14
C ARG A 283 13.04 8.60 8.93
N HIS A 284 11.94 8.20 8.28
CA HIS A 284 10.68 7.84 8.96
C HIS A 284 10.92 6.75 10.02
N CYS A 285 11.64 5.68 9.66
CA CYS A 285 11.92 4.58 10.58
C CYS A 285 12.74 5.01 11.78
N SER A 286 13.83 5.77 11.55
CA SER A 286 14.71 6.23 12.66
C SER A 286 13.99 7.20 13.60
N SER A 287 13.18 8.11 13.04
CA SER A 287 12.38 9.04 13.84
C SER A 287 11.27 8.31 14.60
N ALA A 288 10.56 7.37 13.95
CA ALA A 288 9.50 6.60 14.61
C ALA A 288 10.03 5.72 15.73
N GLN A 289 11.22 5.14 15.60
CA GLN A 289 11.86 4.39 16.68
C GLN A 289 12.04 5.25 17.93
N ALA A 290 12.61 6.45 17.79
CA ALA A 290 12.84 7.37 18.91
C ALA A 290 11.53 7.86 19.54
N VAL A 291 10.51 8.15 18.72
CA VAL A 291 9.18 8.55 19.21
C VAL A 291 8.49 7.39 19.94
N ALA A 292 8.56 6.16 19.42
CA ALA A 292 7.98 4.99 20.07
C ALA A 292 8.64 4.71 21.43
N GLU A 293 9.97 4.84 21.52
CA GLU A 293 10.70 4.68 22.80
C GLU A 293 10.36 5.76 23.84
N LEU A 294 10.08 6.98 23.39
CA LEU A 294 9.60 8.05 24.26
C LEU A 294 8.21 7.73 24.79
N ILE A 295 7.28 7.34 23.90
CA ILE A 295 5.89 7.01 24.25
C ILE A 295 5.86 5.81 25.21
N GLU A 296 6.65 4.76 24.95
CA GLU A 296 6.68 3.55 25.78
C GLU A 296 7.08 3.82 27.24
N LYS A 297 7.99 4.77 27.45
CA LYS A 297 8.47 5.12 28.78
C LYS A 297 7.58 6.09 29.54
N HIS A 298 6.56 6.65 28.88
CA HIS A 298 5.73 7.70 29.46
C HIS A 298 4.59 7.11 30.33
N PRO A 299 4.35 7.64 31.55
CA PRO A 299 3.35 7.09 32.47
C PRO A 299 1.90 7.18 31.98
N ALA A 300 1.56 8.08 31.04
CA ALA A 300 0.25 8.15 30.42
C ALA A 300 -0.03 7.01 29.44
N THR A 301 0.98 6.24 29.04
CA THR A 301 0.88 5.18 28.05
C THR A 301 0.58 3.84 28.71
N ALA A 302 -0.41 3.10 28.18
CA ALA A 302 -0.71 1.75 28.62
C ALA A 302 0.10 0.71 27.82
N VAL A 303 0.14 0.85 26.49
CA VAL A 303 0.87 -0.07 25.59
C VAL A 303 1.26 0.65 24.30
N VAL A 304 2.39 0.27 23.70
CA VAL A 304 2.83 0.74 22.38
C VAL A 304 2.86 -0.42 21.40
N HIS A 305 2.22 -0.25 20.26
CA HIS A 305 2.23 -1.16 19.14
C HIS A 305 3.18 -0.62 18.07
N TYR A 306 4.43 -0.98 18.13
CA TYR A 306 5.45 -0.59 17.16
C TYR A 306 6.42 -1.76 16.91
N PRO A 307 6.54 -2.22 15.65
CA PRO A 307 7.33 -3.42 15.31
C PRO A 307 8.82 -3.34 15.65
N GLY A 308 9.34 -2.14 15.92
CA GLY A 308 10.74 -1.88 16.29
C GLY A 308 11.04 -1.98 17.78
N LEU A 309 10.04 -2.11 18.66
CA LEU A 309 10.24 -2.26 20.10
C LEU A 309 10.32 -3.72 20.50
N PRO A 310 11.27 -4.11 21.36
CA PRO A 310 11.35 -5.48 21.89
C PRO A 310 10.09 -5.92 22.67
N SER A 311 9.33 -4.97 23.22
CA SER A 311 8.06 -5.20 23.90
C SER A 311 6.89 -5.52 22.95
N PHE A 312 7.06 -5.29 21.66
CA PHE A 312 6.02 -5.60 20.68
C PHE A 312 5.79 -7.12 20.58
N ALA A 313 4.55 -7.56 20.77
CA ALA A 313 4.21 -8.99 20.85
C ALA A 313 4.71 -9.82 19.66
N GLN A 314 4.79 -9.22 18.48
CA GLN A 314 5.23 -9.89 17.25
C GLN A 314 6.62 -9.41 16.79
N TYR A 315 7.48 -8.93 17.71
CA TYR A 315 8.81 -8.41 17.40
C TYR A 315 9.67 -9.39 16.59
N ALA A 316 9.68 -10.67 16.96
CA ALA A 316 10.44 -11.68 16.24
C ALA A 316 9.96 -11.89 14.79
N LEU A 317 8.65 -11.76 14.54
CA LEU A 317 8.10 -11.77 13.19
C LEU A 317 8.51 -10.52 12.40
N ALA A 318 8.44 -9.35 13.02
CA ALA A 318 8.88 -8.09 12.40
C ALA A 318 10.34 -8.17 11.94
N GLN A 319 11.25 -8.64 12.82
CA GLN A 319 12.67 -8.79 12.50
C GLN A 319 12.95 -9.78 11.36
N ARG A 320 12.10 -10.77 11.15
CA ARG A 320 12.24 -11.77 10.07
C ARG A 320 11.67 -11.26 8.75
N GLN A 321 10.55 -10.51 8.81
CA GLN A 321 9.73 -10.18 7.64
C GLN A 321 9.99 -8.78 7.09
N MET A 322 10.37 -7.84 7.95
CA MET A 322 10.55 -6.42 7.61
C MET A 322 12.03 -6.03 7.69
N ARG A 323 12.47 -5.18 6.76
CA ARG A 323 13.82 -4.60 6.78
C ARG A 323 14.03 -3.64 7.94
N GLN A 324 13.01 -2.82 8.25
CA GLN A 324 12.92 -1.89 9.37
C GLN A 324 11.44 -1.77 9.79
N ALA A 325 11.19 -1.20 10.98
CA ALA A 325 9.87 -1.21 11.61
C ALA A 325 8.83 -0.24 11.01
N GLY A 326 9.23 0.65 10.09
CA GLY A 326 8.33 1.60 9.45
C GLY A 326 8.17 2.92 10.23
N GLY A 327 7.38 3.83 9.63
CA GLY A 327 7.11 5.16 10.20
C GLY A 327 5.80 5.28 10.97
N MET A 328 5.08 4.16 11.15
CA MET A 328 3.76 4.14 11.82
C MET A 328 3.88 3.64 13.25
N ILE A 329 3.29 4.36 14.19
CA ILE A 329 3.18 3.96 15.61
C ILE A 329 1.70 3.95 15.98
N ALA A 330 1.26 2.92 16.70
CA ALA A 330 0.00 2.94 17.42
C ALA A 330 0.28 2.74 18.92
N PHE A 331 -0.48 3.41 19.77
CA PHE A 331 -0.33 3.26 21.21
C PHE A 331 -1.64 3.54 21.92
N GLU A 332 -1.78 2.99 23.12
CA GLU A 332 -2.97 3.15 23.93
C GLU A 332 -2.68 4.01 25.15
N LEU A 333 -3.53 5.01 25.37
CA LEU A 333 -3.45 5.90 26.51
C LEU A 333 -4.27 5.37 27.70
N GLN A 334 -3.73 5.50 28.89
CA GLN A 334 -4.50 5.30 30.11
C GLN A 334 -5.59 6.37 30.21
N GLY A 335 -6.81 5.97 30.56
CA GLY A 335 -7.97 6.88 30.63
C GLY A 335 -8.83 6.92 29.35
N GLY A 336 -8.58 6.02 28.39
CA GLY A 336 -9.48 5.71 27.25
C GLY A 336 -9.80 6.92 26.37
N LEU A 337 -11.07 7.04 25.97
CA LEU A 337 -11.54 8.03 24.98
C LEU A 337 -11.15 9.47 25.34
N GLN A 338 -11.31 9.86 26.61
CA GLN A 338 -11.03 11.23 27.05
C GLN A 338 -9.52 11.54 27.05
N ALA A 339 -8.69 10.56 27.39
CA ALA A 339 -7.24 10.69 27.30
C ALA A 339 -6.78 10.87 25.85
N GLY A 340 -7.33 10.09 24.92
CA GLY A 340 -7.09 10.24 23.48
C GLY A 340 -7.47 11.62 22.96
N ILE A 341 -8.65 12.13 23.32
CA ILE A 341 -9.10 13.47 22.92
C ILE A 341 -8.18 14.55 23.49
N ARG A 342 -7.79 14.48 24.77
CA ARG A 342 -6.87 15.43 25.39
C ARG A 342 -5.52 15.44 24.70
N PHE A 343 -4.92 14.26 24.50
CA PHE A 343 -3.67 14.13 23.79
C PHE A 343 -3.72 14.80 22.43
N MET A 344 -4.73 14.44 21.61
CA MET A 344 -4.91 15.01 20.27
C MET A 344 -5.04 16.55 20.29
N ASN A 345 -5.80 17.09 21.25
CA ASN A 345 -5.99 18.53 21.35
C ASN A 345 -4.76 19.28 21.88
N ALA A 346 -3.88 18.61 22.58
CA ALA A 346 -2.63 19.18 23.11
C ALA A 346 -1.52 19.30 22.07
N LEU A 347 -1.58 18.53 20.98
CA LEU A 347 -0.59 18.58 19.89
C LEU A 347 -0.51 19.96 19.25
N GLN A 348 0.70 20.46 19.02
CA GLN A 348 1.00 21.78 18.46
C GLN A 348 1.66 21.72 17.08
N LEU A 349 2.65 20.84 16.90
CA LEU A 349 3.34 20.56 15.64
C LEU A 349 2.65 19.42 14.89
N VAL A 350 2.44 18.30 15.57
CA VAL A 350 1.83 17.10 14.96
C VAL A 350 0.41 17.42 14.53
N THR A 351 0.15 17.26 13.23
CA THR A 351 -1.12 17.63 12.62
C THR A 351 -2.19 16.58 12.86
N ARG A 352 -3.35 17.02 13.36
CA ARG A 352 -4.55 16.18 13.52
C ARG A 352 -5.20 15.96 12.16
N ALA A 353 -4.87 14.85 11.50
CA ALA A 353 -5.40 14.51 10.18
C ALA A 353 -5.53 13.00 10.00
N VAL A 354 -6.39 12.61 9.09
CA VAL A 354 -6.34 11.27 8.49
C VAL A 354 -5.19 11.22 7.49
N SER A 355 -4.91 10.07 6.91
CA SER A 355 -3.76 9.79 6.03
C SER A 355 -2.51 9.36 6.80
N LEU A 356 -1.40 9.21 6.09
CA LEU A 356 -0.11 8.76 6.61
C LEU A 356 0.97 8.85 5.52
N GLY A 357 2.22 8.78 5.91
CA GLY A 357 3.34 8.61 4.98
C GLY A 357 3.76 9.87 4.24
N ASP A 358 3.28 11.02 4.68
CA ASP A 358 3.65 12.33 4.18
C ASP A 358 4.90 12.86 4.87
N ALA A 359 5.43 13.99 4.40
CA ALA A 359 6.56 14.66 5.03
C ALA A 359 6.21 15.18 6.41
N GLU A 360 4.96 15.56 6.64
CA GLU A 360 4.42 16.04 7.90
C GLU A 360 4.06 14.89 8.84
N THR A 361 4.30 15.08 10.12
CA THR A 361 3.84 14.15 11.17
C THR A 361 2.35 14.32 11.39
N LEU A 362 1.61 13.21 11.24
CA LEU A 362 0.15 13.17 11.37
C LEU A 362 -0.27 12.30 12.54
N ALA A 363 -1.28 12.74 13.29
CA ALA A 363 -1.90 11.95 14.35
C ALA A 363 -3.39 11.74 14.11
N GLN A 364 -3.88 10.57 14.51
CA GLN A 364 -5.28 10.19 14.44
C GLN A 364 -5.68 9.42 15.70
N HIS A 365 -6.86 9.72 16.21
CA HIS A 365 -7.53 8.97 17.28
C HIS A 365 -8.74 8.25 16.69
N PRO A 366 -8.65 6.96 16.36
CA PRO A 366 -9.69 6.24 15.63
C PRO A 366 -11.06 6.32 16.29
N ALA A 367 -11.14 6.17 17.61
CA ALA A 367 -12.40 6.15 18.33
C ALA A 367 -13.20 7.46 18.24
N SER A 368 -12.53 8.64 18.14
CA SER A 368 -13.20 9.94 17.98
C SER A 368 -13.24 10.45 16.54
N MET A 369 -12.57 9.78 15.60
CA MET A 369 -12.44 10.21 14.20
C MET A 369 -13.00 9.14 13.24
N THR A 370 -12.16 8.28 12.70
CA THR A 370 -12.52 7.36 11.61
C THR A 370 -13.50 6.25 12.01
N HIS A 371 -13.57 5.89 13.28
CA HIS A 371 -14.47 4.86 13.82
C HIS A 371 -15.44 5.44 14.88
N SER A 372 -15.69 6.75 14.84
CA SER A 372 -16.60 7.43 15.76
C SER A 372 -18.08 6.99 15.63
N THR A 373 -18.44 6.42 14.48
CA THR A 373 -19.78 5.87 14.21
C THR A 373 -19.95 4.43 14.71
N TYR A 374 -18.87 3.76 15.11
CA TYR A 374 -18.89 2.39 15.64
C TYR A 374 -19.19 2.42 17.13
N THR A 375 -19.97 1.44 17.62
CA THR A 375 -20.15 1.26 19.07
C THR A 375 -18.83 0.85 19.73
N PRO A 376 -18.66 1.02 21.06
CA PRO A 376 -17.49 0.52 21.78
C PRO A 376 -17.25 -0.98 21.58
N GLU A 377 -18.31 -1.80 21.53
CA GLU A 377 -18.25 -3.24 21.32
C GLU A 377 -17.77 -3.58 19.90
N GLU A 378 -18.25 -2.85 18.90
CA GLU A 378 -17.78 -3.00 17.51
C GLU A 378 -16.29 -2.63 17.38
N ARG A 379 -15.86 -1.49 17.98
CA ARG A 379 -14.45 -1.12 17.99
C ARG A 379 -13.57 -2.20 18.66
N ALA A 380 -14.00 -2.69 19.82
CA ALA A 380 -13.27 -3.73 20.53
C ALA A 380 -13.14 -5.03 19.69
N ARG A 381 -14.21 -5.42 18.97
CA ARG A 381 -14.19 -6.58 18.06
C ARG A 381 -13.13 -6.47 16.96
N TYR A 382 -12.84 -5.25 16.50
CA TYR A 382 -11.81 -4.99 15.48
C TYR A 382 -10.45 -4.59 16.07
N GLY A 383 -10.26 -4.75 17.39
CA GLY A 383 -9.00 -4.45 18.07
C GLY A 383 -8.67 -2.94 18.13
N ILE A 384 -9.72 -2.11 18.23
CA ILE A 384 -9.59 -0.65 18.33
C ILE A 384 -10.10 -0.24 19.72
N SER A 385 -9.18 0.01 20.65
CA SER A 385 -9.53 0.51 21.98
C SER A 385 -9.90 2.00 21.92
N ASP A 386 -10.64 2.45 22.94
CA ASP A 386 -11.05 3.86 23.07
C ASP A 386 -9.86 4.81 23.32
N GLY A 387 -8.73 4.31 23.81
CA GLY A 387 -7.52 5.08 24.03
C GLY A 387 -6.47 4.98 22.91
N LEU A 388 -6.79 4.25 21.83
CA LEU A 388 -5.85 4.03 20.74
C LEU A 388 -5.58 5.31 19.95
N VAL A 389 -4.32 5.71 19.87
CA VAL A 389 -3.82 6.79 19.02
C VAL A 389 -2.87 6.20 17.99
N ARG A 390 -2.93 6.70 16.75
CA ARG A 390 -2.00 6.35 15.69
C ARG A 390 -1.23 7.60 15.25
N ILE A 391 0.11 7.49 15.16
CA ILE A 391 0.98 8.53 14.62
C ILE A 391 1.67 8.01 13.37
N SER A 392 1.63 8.79 12.30
CA SER A 392 2.49 8.69 11.13
C SER A 392 3.62 9.68 11.30
N VAL A 393 4.81 9.20 11.65
CA VAL A 393 5.96 10.08 11.92
C VAL A 393 6.52 10.63 10.61
N GLY A 394 6.62 11.94 10.50
CA GLY A 394 7.10 12.68 9.34
C GLY A 394 8.61 12.83 9.25
N LEU A 395 9.03 13.89 8.57
CA LEU A 395 10.44 14.19 8.24
C LEU A 395 10.96 15.44 8.94
N GLU A 396 10.18 16.06 9.82
CA GLU A 396 10.56 17.23 10.60
C GLU A 396 11.78 16.92 11.50
N ASP A 397 12.33 17.93 12.10
CA ASP A 397 13.41 17.74 13.06
C ASP A 397 12.92 16.88 14.24
N LEU A 398 13.64 15.78 14.49
CA LEU A 398 13.26 14.80 15.51
C LEU A 398 13.05 15.42 16.89
N ALA A 399 13.88 16.41 17.25
CA ALA A 399 13.77 17.08 18.54
C ALA A 399 12.42 17.79 18.72
N ASP A 400 11.88 18.38 17.65
CA ASP A 400 10.61 19.10 17.66
C ASP A 400 9.44 18.11 17.78
N ILE A 401 9.48 16.99 17.03
CA ILE A 401 8.48 15.93 17.14
C ILE A 401 8.44 15.36 18.57
N LEU A 402 9.63 15.04 19.13
CA LEU A 402 9.74 14.51 20.49
C LEU A 402 9.23 15.50 21.55
N ALA A 403 9.52 16.80 21.38
CA ALA A 403 9.05 17.84 22.29
C ALA A 403 7.53 17.95 22.27
N ASP A 404 6.92 17.95 21.07
CA ASP A 404 5.47 18.07 20.93
C ASP A 404 4.74 16.84 21.48
N VAL A 405 5.18 15.63 21.13
CA VAL A 405 4.58 14.39 21.65
C VAL A 405 4.71 14.30 23.17
N ARG A 406 5.87 14.67 23.74
CA ARG A 406 6.11 14.66 25.20
C ARG A 406 5.16 15.61 25.92
N GLN A 407 5.09 16.89 25.49
CA GLN A 407 4.23 17.88 26.15
C GLN A 407 2.74 17.48 26.07
N ALA A 408 2.32 16.84 24.97
CA ALA A 408 0.95 16.36 24.83
C ALA A 408 0.65 15.17 25.76
N LEU A 409 1.62 14.25 25.96
CA LEU A 409 1.52 13.15 26.93
C LEU A 409 1.50 13.67 28.38
N ASP A 410 2.34 14.67 28.72
CA ASP A 410 2.39 15.29 30.04
C ASP A 410 1.02 15.89 30.43
N GLN A 411 0.28 16.48 29.48
CA GLN A 411 -1.07 17.00 29.73
C GLN A 411 -2.11 15.90 29.99
N VAL A 412 -1.87 14.69 29.50
CA VAL A 412 -2.73 13.53 29.83
C VAL A 412 -2.42 13.01 31.23
N ALA A 413 -1.15 12.95 31.61
CA ALA A 413 -0.69 12.44 32.91
C ALA A 413 -1.03 13.35 34.10
N SER A 414 -1.22 14.66 33.84
CA SER A 414 -1.44 15.68 34.89
C SER A 414 -2.85 15.66 35.49
N GLN A 415 -3.73 14.77 35.04
CA GLN A 415 -5.13 14.63 35.48
C GLN A 415 -5.48 13.20 35.88
#